data_175cedf510674206ee23007858866c2b
#
_entry.id   175cedf510674206ee23007858866c2b
#
_cell.length_a   1.000
_cell.length_b   1.000
_cell.length_c   1.000
_cell.angle_alpha   90.00
_cell.angle_beta   90.00
_cell.angle_gamma   90.00
#
_symmetry.space_group_name_H-M   'P 1'
#
loop_
_entity.id
_entity.type
_entity.pdbx_description
1 polymer ?
#
loop_
_entity_poly.entity_id
_entity_poly.type
_entity_poly.pdbx_seq_one_letter_code
_entity_poly.pdbx_strand_id
1 'polypeptide(L)'
;IDFIVVSVSAQNWALFFLSPNFGNVMIDIKDIFGNIRYSTPINEGSKRKYLLMKEDYITLKFSLDNPVHFKLGDGIDNELGVFELVDLYKPAYNTSTGGYDYELRLDAYYWKWKNKKFFYSPDSGSREAGWNLTDTLKVHMDVFLKNLEVLGYKYHDKTFKCEIDETVDTSSRLISYENVNMIDALNQMAESFECEWWVEEEVIHFGRCEDGDPVDFEL
;
A
#
# COMPACT_ATOMS: atom_id res chain seq x y z
N ILE A 1 13.71 -1.29 17.32
CA ILE A 1 14.14 -1.16 15.90
C ILE A 1 14.30 0.32 15.66
N ASP A 2 15.56 0.80 15.57
CA ASP A 2 15.80 2.24 15.35
C ASP A 2 15.71 2.51 13.85
N PHE A 3 14.63 3.15 13.44
CA PHE A 3 14.49 3.69 12.10
C PHE A 3 15.15 5.07 12.05
N ILE A 4 16.01 5.33 11.07
CA ILE A 4 16.40 6.69 10.75
C ILE A 4 15.27 7.27 9.90
N VAL A 5 14.41 8.08 10.52
CA VAL A 5 13.38 8.85 9.82
C VAL A 5 14.05 10.09 9.28
N VAL A 6 14.20 10.22 7.96
CA VAL A 6 14.51 11.49 7.34
C VAL A 6 13.20 12.12 6.89
N SER A 7 12.61 12.93 7.78
CA SER A 7 11.47 13.78 7.43
C SER A 7 11.96 14.96 6.59
N VAL A 8 11.46 15.11 5.38
CA VAL A 8 11.62 16.35 4.61
C VAL A 8 10.28 17.04 4.59
N SER A 9 10.25 18.23 5.18
CA SER A 9 9.08 19.08 5.41
C SER A 9 8.26 19.38 4.17
N ALA A 10 6.97 19.65 4.42
CA ALA A 10 5.95 20.28 3.58
C ALA A 10 5.15 19.41 2.60
N GLN A 11 5.39 18.13 2.42
CA GLN A 11 4.52 17.22 1.66
C GLN A 11 4.67 15.76 2.14
N ASN A 12 4.47 15.45 3.40
CA ASN A 12 4.34 14.08 3.95
C ASN A 12 5.23 12.99 3.32
N TRP A 13 6.54 13.26 3.16
CA TRP A 13 7.52 12.30 2.66
C TRP A 13 8.22 11.66 3.86
N ALA A 14 8.03 10.39 4.10
CA ALA A 14 8.89 9.62 4.98
C ALA A 14 9.75 8.66 4.16
N LEU A 15 11.04 8.90 4.10
CA LEU A 15 12.01 7.98 3.53
C LEU A 15 12.67 7.26 4.72
N PHE A 16 12.32 6.00 4.93
CA PHE A 16 12.97 5.19 5.94
C PHE A 16 14.16 4.48 5.32
N PHE A 17 15.36 4.85 5.72
CA PHE A 17 16.54 4.03 5.44
C PHE A 17 16.61 2.96 6.52
N LEU A 18 16.68 1.72 6.10
CA LEU A 18 16.99 0.63 7.00
C LEU A 18 18.45 0.82 7.42
N SER A 19 18.70 1.03 8.72
CA SER A 19 20.01 1.36 9.28
C SER A 19 21.05 0.28 8.94
N PRO A 20 22.31 0.64 8.66
CA PRO A 20 23.40 -0.32 8.39
C PRO A 20 23.72 -1.25 9.56
N ASN A 21 23.15 -1.04 10.75
CA ASN A 21 23.31 -1.95 11.90
C ASN A 21 22.41 -3.21 11.86
N PHE A 22 21.59 -3.39 10.79
CA PHE A 22 20.79 -4.61 10.58
C PHE A 22 21.57 -5.81 10.03
N GLY A 23 22.87 -5.84 10.12
CA GLY A 23 23.77 -6.83 9.49
C GLY A 23 23.41 -8.32 9.64
N ASN A 24 22.32 -8.68 10.34
CA ASN A 24 21.86 -10.07 10.50
C ASN A 24 20.33 -10.25 10.46
N VAL A 25 19.54 -9.23 10.13
CA VAL A 25 18.09 -9.41 10.00
C VAL A 25 17.81 -10.00 8.62
N MET A 26 17.34 -11.25 8.61
CA MET A 26 16.90 -11.93 7.40
C MET A 26 15.43 -11.61 7.11
N ILE A 27 15.15 -11.26 5.87
CA ILE A 27 13.79 -11.10 5.38
C ILE A 27 13.42 -12.31 4.54
N ASP A 28 12.36 -12.99 4.93
CA ASP A 28 11.78 -14.09 4.18
C ASP A 28 10.74 -13.59 3.19
N ILE A 29 11.03 -13.73 1.91
CA ILE A 29 10.06 -13.51 0.84
C ILE A 29 9.31 -14.82 0.63
N LYS A 30 7.99 -14.78 0.88
CA LYS A 30 7.12 -15.95 0.86
C LYS A 30 6.18 -15.91 -0.34
N ASP A 31 5.73 -17.06 -0.78
CA ASP A 31 4.65 -17.16 -1.76
C ASP A 31 3.27 -16.97 -1.09
N ILE A 32 2.22 -16.92 -1.91
CA ILE A 32 0.82 -16.78 -1.45
C ILE A 32 0.34 -17.92 -0.54
N PHE A 33 1.10 -19.00 -0.43
CA PHE A 33 0.82 -20.15 0.45
C PHE A 33 1.66 -20.12 1.72
N GLY A 34 2.52 -19.10 1.90
CA GLY A 34 3.42 -18.94 3.04
C GLY A 34 4.74 -19.70 2.93
N ASN A 35 5.04 -20.37 1.81
CA ASN A 35 6.33 -21.02 1.61
C ASN A 35 7.41 -20.00 1.28
N ILE A 36 8.57 -20.12 1.92
CA ILE A 36 9.72 -19.25 1.66
C ILE A 36 10.24 -19.51 0.24
N ARG A 37 10.22 -18.45 -0.58
CA ARG A 37 10.84 -18.41 -1.90
C ARG A 37 12.32 -18.10 -1.80
N TYR A 38 12.64 -17.14 -0.96
CA TYR A 38 14.00 -16.68 -0.75
C TYR A 38 14.12 -15.91 0.57
N SER A 39 15.26 -16.06 1.24
CA SER A 39 15.61 -15.28 2.43
C SER A 39 16.80 -14.39 2.10
N THR A 40 16.71 -13.10 2.34
CA THR A 40 17.76 -12.12 2.09
C THR A 40 18.04 -11.29 3.32
N PRO A 41 19.33 -10.95 3.61
CA PRO A 41 19.60 -9.90 4.57
C PRO A 41 19.12 -8.55 4.03
N ILE A 42 18.88 -7.61 4.92
CA ILE A 42 18.65 -6.22 4.53
C ILE A 42 20.00 -5.62 4.11
N ASN A 43 20.21 -5.47 2.81
CA ASN A 43 21.44 -4.91 2.27
C ASN A 43 21.38 -3.39 2.14
N GLU A 44 22.55 -2.78 2.04
CA GLU A 44 22.70 -1.36 1.74
C GLU A 44 21.94 -0.99 0.47
N GLY A 45 21.20 0.12 0.52
CA GLY A 45 20.34 0.59 -0.57
C GLY A 45 18.93 -0.02 -0.59
N SER A 46 18.62 -0.98 0.31
CA SER A 46 17.23 -1.34 0.59
C SER A 46 16.54 -0.20 1.32
N LYS A 47 15.27 0.10 0.97
CA LYS A 47 14.55 1.24 1.52
C LYS A 47 13.05 0.98 1.57
N ARG A 48 12.35 1.64 2.50
CA ARG A 48 10.91 1.85 2.45
C ARG A 48 10.62 3.27 2.00
N LYS A 49 9.65 3.45 1.13
CA LYS A 49 9.09 4.75 0.76
C LYS A 49 7.60 4.76 1.11
N TYR A 50 7.22 5.73 1.91
CA TYR A 50 5.83 6.00 2.24
C TYR A 50 5.49 7.42 1.81
N LEU A 51 4.41 7.57 1.08
CA LEU A 51 3.84 8.85 0.69
C LEU A 51 2.32 8.71 0.80
N LEU A 52 1.76 9.41 1.74
CA LEU A 52 0.33 9.35 2.05
C LEU A 52 -0.52 9.44 0.78
N MET A 53 -1.50 8.56 0.63
CA MET A 53 -2.41 8.45 -0.52
C MET A 53 -1.75 8.17 -1.88
N LYS A 54 -0.43 8.01 -1.95
CA LYS A 54 0.30 7.90 -3.24
C LYS A 54 1.17 6.66 -3.35
N GLU A 55 1.97 6.36 -2.33
CA GLU A 55 2.93 5.25 -2.39
C GLU A 55 3.21 4.70 -1.00
N ASP A 56 3.25 3.38 -0.87
CA ASP A 56 3.84 2.67 0.26
C ASP A 56 4.46 1.38 -0.27
N TYR A 57 5.79 1.33 -0.30
CA TYR A 57 6.52 0.19 -0.80
C TYR A 57 7.89 0.03 -0.15
N ILE A 58 8.40 -1.19 -0.20
CA ILE A 58 9.77 -1.54 0.14
C ILE A 58 10.52 -1.93 -1.14
N THR A 59 11.76 -1.47 -1.27
CA THR A 59 12.69 -1.96 -2.28
C THR A 59 13.78 -2.77 -1.59
N LEU A 60 13.92 -4.03 -1.95
CA LEU A 60 14.98 -4.92 -1.47
C LEU A 60 16.05 -5.06 -2.55
N LYS A 61 17.32 -4.79 -2.19
CA LYS A 61 18.47 -4.95 -3.10
C LYS A 61 19.32 -6.13 -2.67
N PHE A 62 19.54 -7.07 -3.59
CA PHE A 62 20.40 -8.23 -3.38
C PHE A 62 20.88 -8.80 -4.72
N SER A 63 21.91 -9.65 -4.69
CA SER A 63 22.44 -10.34 -5.88
C SER A 63 22.49 -11.84 -5.66
N LEU A 64 22.26 -12.62 -6.70
CA LEU A 64 22.24 -14.09 -6.69
C LEU A 64 23.03 -14.65 -7.87
N ASP A 65 23.72 -15.75 -7.67
CA ASP A 65 24.40 -16.50 -8.75
C ASP A 65 23.40 -17.14 -9.72
N ASN A 66 22.26 -17.62 -9.18
CA ASN A 66 21.19 -18.21 -9.96
C ASN A 66 19.89 -17.41 -9.79
N PRO A 67 19.09 -17.24 -10.87
CA PRO A 67 17.90 -16.42 -10.79
C PRO A 67 16.78 -17.11 -9.98
N VAL A 68 16.15 -16.36 -9.09
CA VAL A 68 14.90 -16.70 -8.44
C VAL A 68 13.78 -15.90 -9.13
N HIS A 69 12.74 -16.60 -9.55
CA HIS A 69 11.58 -15.98 -10.20
C HIS A 69 10.48 -15.74 -9.17
N PHE A 70 10.31 -14.46 -8.83
CA PHE A 70 9.20 -14.01 -7.99
C PHE A 70 7.92 -13.88 -8.83
N LYS A 71 6.79 -14.16 -8.20
CA LYS A 71 5.46 -14.12 -8.81
C LYS A 71 4.60 -13.03 -8.14
N LEU A 72 3.56 -12.60 -8.83
CA LEU A 72 2.55 -11.70 -8.24
C LEU A 72 1.99 -12.32 -6.97
N GLY A 73 1.97 -11.52 -5.90
CA GLY A 73 1.56 -11.93 -4.56
C GLY A 73 2.66 -12.55 -3.69
N ASP A 74 3.85 -12.86 -4.25
CA ASP A 74 5.01 -13.16 -3.39
C ASP A 74 5.36 -11.89 -2.59
N GLY A 75 5.69 -12.03 -1.31
CA GLY A 75 5.90 -10.86 -0.47
C GLY A 75 6.47 -11.15 0.90
N ILE A 76 6.43 -10.16 1.76
CA ILE A 76 6.87 -10.23 3.16
C ILE A 76 5.69 -9.94 4.08
N ASP A 77 5.74 -10.57 5.25
CA ASP A 77 4.80 -10.36 6.35
C ASP A 77 5.62 -10.45 7.64
N ASN A 78 5.99 -9.31 8.18
CA ASN A 78 6.87 -9.19 9.33
C ASN A 78 6.68 -7.83 10.04
N GLU A 79 7.59 -7.47 10.94
CA GLU A 79 7.56 -6.21 11.69
C GLU A 79 7.59 -4.94 10.83
N LEU A 80 8.02 -5.03 9.57
CA LEU A 80 8.00 -3.91 8.62
C LEU A 80 6.61 -3.70 8.02
N GLY A 81 5.71 -4.68 8.16
CA GLY A 81 4.37 -4.72 7.59
C GLY A 81 4.20 -5.83 6.57
N VAL A 82 3.06 -5.80 5.89
CA VAL A 82 2.72 -6.73 4.81
C VAL A 82 2.90 -6.05 3.47
N PHE A 83 3.86 -6.55 2.68
CA PHE A 83 4.17 -6.04 1.35
C PHE A 83 4.23 -7.17 0.35
N GLU A 84 3.72 -6.95 -0.86
CA GLU A 84 3.65 -7.98 -1.89
C GLU A 84 4.07 -7.47 -3.27
N LEU A 85 4.48 -8.37 -4.13
CA LEU A 85 4.79 -8.09 -5.53
C LEU A 85 3.48 -7.86 -6.31
N VAL A 86 3.22 -6.63 -6.67
CA VAL A 86 1.99 -6.21 -7.37
C VAL A 86 2.19 -6.16 -8.88
N ASP A 87 3.41 -5.90 -9.33
CA ASP A 87 3.79 -5.83 -10.75
C ASP A 87 4.85 -6.89 -11.08
N LEU A 88 4.87 -7.37 -12.34
CA LEU A 88 5.84 -8.35 -12.79
C LEU A 88 7.27 -7.81 -12.70
N TYR A 89 8.17 -8.63 -12.17
CA TYR A 89 9.56 -8.29 -11.96
C TYR A 89 10.51 -9.24 -12.71
N LYS A 90 11.61 -8.68 -13.24
CA LYS A 90 12.72 -9.45 -13.81
C LYS A 90 14.04 -8.92 -13.27
N PRO A 91 14.92 -9.79 -12.72
CA PRO A 91 16.24 -9.38 -12.28
C PRO A 91 17.13 -8.97 -13.47
N ALA A 92 18.08 -8.09 -13.21
CA ALA A 92 19.10 -7.71 -14.20
C ALA A 92 20.28 -8.69 -14.15
N TYR A 93 20.67 -9.25 -15.31
CA TYR A 93 21.89 -10.04 -15.40
C TYR A 93 23.12 -9.12 -15.35
N ASN A 94 24.03 -9.37 -14.43
CA ASN A 94 25.26 -8.63 -14.24
C ASN A 94 26.42 -9.37 -14.90
N THR A 95 26.88 -8.87 -16.04
CA THR A 95 27.98 -9.49 -16.82
C THR A 95 29.33 -9.46 -16.11
N SER A 96 29.53 -8.52 -15.17
CA SER A 96 30.79 -8.38 -14.44
C SER A 96 30.93 -9.43 -13.33
N THR A 97 29.82 -9.83 -12.70
CA THR A 97 29.81 -10.82 -11.63
C THR A 97 29.38 -12.21 -12.10
N GLY A 98 28.70 -12.29 -13.27
CA GLY A 98 28.09 -13.53 -13.78
C GLY A 98 26.81 -13.92 -13.05
N GLY A 99 26.25 -13.01 -12.22
CA GLY A 99 25.07 -13.23 -11.40
C GLY A 99 23.86 -12.36 -11.82
N TYR A 100 22.88 -12.28 -10.96
CA TYR A 100 21.64 -11.52 -11.16
C TYR A 100 21.45 -10.52 -10.05
N ASP A 101 21.30 -9.25 -10.40
CA ASP A 101 21.02 -8.17 -9.47
C ASP A 101 19.51 -7.94 -9.35
N TYR A 102 19.06 -7.79 -8.12
CA TYR A 102 17.67 -7.55 -7.76
C TYR A 102 17.51 -6.16 -7.16
N GLU A 103 16.51 -5.46 -7.63
CA GLU A 103 15.91 -4.29 -7.01
C GLU A 103 14.41 -4.56 -6.89
N LEU A 104 14.07 -5.48 -5.97
CA LEU A 104 12.72 -6.01 -5.82
C LEU A 104 11.85 -5.02 -5.08
N ARG A 105 10.88 -4.43 -5.78
CA ARG A 105 9.86 -3.57 -5.18
C ARG A 105 8.66 -4.41 -4.75
N LEU A 106 8.31 -4.29 -3.49
CA LEU A 106 7.12 -4.86 -2.89
C LEU A 106 6.24 -3.72 -2.40
N ASP A 107 5.03 -3.60 -2.92
CA ASP A 107 4.07 -2.58 -2.52
C ASP A 107 3.26 -3.06 -1.30
N ALA A 108 2.79 -2.14 -0.44
CA ALA A 108 1.91 -2.50 0.66
C ALA A 108 0.67 -3.25 0.13
N TYR A 109 0.22 -4.24 0.88
CA TYR A 109 -0.79 -5.24 0.50
C TYR A 109 -2.09 -4.65 -0.11
N TYR A 110 -2.45 -3.42 0.24
CA TYR A 110 -3.65 -2.76 -0.30
C TYR A 110 -3.41 -2.09 -1.66
N TRP A 111 -2.16 -1.86 -2.09
CA TRP A 111 -1.87 -1.23 -3.38
C TRP A 111 -2.27 -2.09 -4.59
N LYS A 112 -2.49 -3.40 -4.42
CA LYS A 112 -3.10 -4.26 -5.45
C LYS A 112 -4.50 -3.81 -5.88
N TRP A 113 -5.19 -3.00 -5.07
CA TRP A 113 -6.49 -2.45 -5.39
C TRP A 113 -6.43 -1.51 -6.61
N LYS A 114 -5.27 -0.92 -6.94
CA LYS A 114 -5.06 -0.14 -8.17
C LYS A 114 -5.39 -0.94 -9.44
N ASN A 115 -5.28 -2.26 -9.39
CA ASN A 115 -5.53 -3.16 -10.51
C ASN A 115 -6.99 -3.65 -10.56
N LYS A 116 -7.88 -3.10 -9.72
CA LYS A 116 -9.29 -3.49 -9.64
C LYS A 116 -10.20 -2.32 -9.89
N LYS A 117 -11.22 -2.55 -10.70
CA LYS A 117 -12.24 -1.54 -10.97
C LYS A 117 -13.19 -1.40 -9.79
N PHE A 118 -13.60 -0.17 -9.54
CA PHE A 118 -14.60 0.17 -8.54
C PHE A 118 -15.99 0.14 -9.17
N PHE A 119 -16.85 -0.75 -8.69
CA PHE A 119 -18.19 -0.95 -9.25
C PHE A 119 -19.28 -0.55 -8.27
N TYR A 120 -20.35 0.03 -8.79
CA TYR A 120 -21.63 0.00 -8.10
C TYR A 120 -22.25 -1.39 -8.31
N SER A 121 -22.63 -2.06 -7.23
CA SER A 121 -23.26 -3.37 -7.27
C SER A 121 -24.57 -3.28 -6.51
N PRO A 122 -25.70 -2.93 -7.16
CA PRO A 122 -27.01 -2.96 -6.53
C PRO A 122 -27.39 -4.40 -6.13
N ASP A 123 -28.31 -4.57 -5.20
CA ASP A 123 -28.77 -5.90 -4.75
C ASP A 123 -29.44 -6.69 -5.88
N SER A 124 -29.98 -6.00 -6.89
CA SER A 124 -30.51 -6.59 -8.11
C SER A 124 -30.02 -5.80 -9.33
N GLY A 125 -29.34 -6.48 -10.24
CA GLY A 125 -28.89 -5.87 -11.49
C GLY A 125 -27.44 -6.18 -11.83
N SER A 126 -26.95 -5.57 -12.91
CA SER A 126 -25.56 -5.69 -13.36
C SER A 126 -24.68 -4.70 -12.62
N ARG A 127 -23.41 -5.05 -12.50
CA ARG A 127 -22.39 -4.12 -11.98
C ARG A 127 -22.18 -2.96 -12.95
N GLU A 128 -22.08 -1.76 -12.42
CA GLU A 128 -21.85 -0.54 -13.19
C GLU A 128 -20.46 0.02 -12.86
N ALA A 129 -19.67 0.30 -13.91
CA ALA A 129 -18.33 0.89 -13.79
C ALA A 129 -18.35 2.42 -13.90
N GLY A 130 -19.43 3.00 -14.45
CA GLY A 130 -19.69 4.44 -14.54
C GLY A 130 -20.99 4.76 -13.82
N TRP A 131 -20.93 5.48 -12.71
CA TRP A 131 -22.07 5.80 -11.87
C TRP A 131 -21.81 7.01 -10.97
N ASN A 132 -22.89 7.58 -10.46
CA ASN A 132 -22.88 8.76 -9.59
C ASN A 132 -23.55 8.42 -8.27
N LEU A 133 -23.01 8.98 -7.18
CA LEU A 133 -23.63 8.90 -5.86
C LEU A 133 -23.55 10.26 -5.18
N THR A 134 -24.70 10.70 -4.64
CA THR A 134 -24.76 11.88 -3.77
C THR A 134 -25.10 11.42 -2.38
N ASP A 135 -24.10 11.29 -1.52
CA ASP A 135 -24.30 10.83 -0.15
C ASP A 135 -23.12 11.24 0.75
N THR A 136 -23.13 10.80 2.00
CA THR A 136 -22.05 10.97 2.98
C THR A 136 -20.85 10.08 2.64
N LEU A 137 -19.66 10.42 3.13
CA LEU A 137 -18.47 9.61 2.97
C LEU A 137 -18.70 8.16 3.44
N LYS A 138 -19.45 7.98 4.53
CA LYS A 138 -19.77 6.64 5.06
C LYS A 138 -20.45 5.77 4.01
N VAL A 139 -21.46 6.28 3.30
CA VAL A 139 -22.20 5.51 2.28
C VAL A 139 -21.31 5.21 1.07
N HIS A 140 -20.47 6.15 0.63
CA HIS A 140 -19.44 5.88 -0.39
C HIS A 140 -18.52 4.74 0.03
N MET A 141 -18.09 4.73 1.29
CA MET A 141 -17.22 3.68 1.85
C MET A 141 -17.95 2.35 2.02
N ASP A 142 -19.24 2.33 2.31
CA ASP A 142 -20.03 1.08 2.37
C ASP A 142 -20.02 0.38 0.99
N VAL A 143 -20.12 1.14 -0.12
CA VAL A 143 -19.95 0.61 -1.48
C VAL A 143 -18.54 0.10 -1.72
N PHE A 144 -17.53 0.82 -1.23
CA PHE A 144 -16.13 0.42 -1.36
C PHE A 144 -15.84 -0.90 -0.63
N LEU A 145 -16.26 -1.01 0.63
CA LEU A 145 -16.10 -2.22 1.45
C LEU A 145 -16.82 -3.42 0.82
N LYS A 146 -18.00 -3.22 0.24
CA LYS A 146 -18.71 -4.27 -0.50
C LYS A 146 -17.90 -4.76 -1.71
N ASN A 147 -17.19 -3.88 -2.40
CA ASN A 147 -16.27 -4.30 -3.48
C ASN A 147 -15.11 -5.16 -2.95
N LEU A 148 -14.50 -4.78 -1.82
CA LEU A 148 -13.43 -5.59 -1.19
C LEU A 148 -13.94 -6.97 -0.78
N GLU A 149 -15.13 -7.04 -0.20
CA GLU A 149 -15.79 -8.30 0.19
C GLU A 149 -16.02 -9.21 -1.02
N VAL A 150 -16.62 -8.67 -2.09
CA VAL A 150 -16.89 -9.42 -3.34
C VAL A 150 -15.61 -9.91 -4.00
N LEU A 151 -14.52 -9.14 -3.91
CA LEU A 151 -13.20 -9.53 -4.41
C LEU A 151 -12.48 -10.52 -3.49
N GLY A 152 -13.03 -10.79 -2.29
CA GLY A 152 -12.43 -11.68 -1.30
C GLY A 152 -11.19 -11.12 -0.64
N TYR A 153 -11.01 -9.79 -0.66
CA TYR A 153 -9.86 -9.15 -0.03
C TYR A 153 -10.02 -9.07 1.48
N LYS A 154 -8.97 -9.48 2.16
CA LYS A 154 -8.86 -9.47 3.62
C LYS A 154 -7.44 -9.08 4.02
N TYR A 155 -7.30 -8.55 5.22
CA TYR A 155 -6.03 -8.44 5.91
C TYR A 155 -5.92 -9.63 6.87
N HIS A 156 -5.01 -10.56 6.58
CA HIS A 156 -5.04 -11.90 7.18
C HIS A 156 -6.45 -12.51 7.01
N ASP A 157 -7.14 -12.88 8.07
CA ASP A 157 -8.52 -13.41 8.02
C ASP A 157 -9.59 -12.36 8.35
N LYS A 158 -9.19 -11.09 8.56
CA LYS A 158 -10.10 -10.01 8.93
C LYS A 158 -10.66 -9.29 7.70
N THR A 159 -11.93 -8.97 7.71
CA THR A 159 -12.58 -8.14 6.70
C THR A 159 -12.24 -6.67 6.93
N PHE A 160 -12.07 -5.93 5.83
CA PHE A 160 -11.82 -4.49 5.92
C PHE A 160 -13.00 -3.74 6.51
N LYS A 161 -12.71 -2.68 7.26
CA LYS A 161 -13.64 -1.73 7.83
C LYS A 161 -13.15 -0.31 7.59
N CYS A 162 -14.04 0.68 7.80
CA CYS A 162 -13.70 2.10 7.66
C CYS A 162 -13.90 2.82 8.98
N GLU A 163 -12.96 3.68 9.32
CA GLU A 163 -13.05 4.64 10.40
C GLU A 163 -12.91 6.05 9.81
N ILE A 164 -13.87 6.93 10.16
CA ILE A 164 -13.92 8.31 9.69
C ILE A 164 -13.77 9.19 10.93
N ASP A 165 -12.74 10.05 10.89
CA ASP A 165 -12.47 11.00 11.97
C ASP A 165 -13.62 12.00 12.10
N GLU A 166 -13.90 12.45 13.33
CA GLU A 166 -14.96 13.40 13.64
C GLU A 166 -14.78 14.79 13.00
N THR A 167 -13.56 15.12 12.55
CA THR A 167 -13.23 16.38 11.86
C THR A 167 -13.61 16.37 10.39
N VAL A 168 -13.92 15.20 9.81
CA VAL A 168 -14.34 15.09 8.40
C VAL A 168 -15.78 15.54 8.25
N ASP A 169 -16.04 16.38 7.23
CA ASP A 169 -17.40 16.84 6.91
C ASP A 169 -18.33 15.66 6.61
N THR A 170 -19.44 15.60 7.34
CA THR A 170 -20.47 14.56 7.20
C THR A 170 -21.56 14.90 6.19
N SER A 171 -21.49 16.10 5.53
CA SER A 171 -22.49 16.48 4.53
C SER A 171 -22.40 15.60 3.27
N SER A 172 -23.52 15.44 2.58
CA SER A 172 -23.58 14.66 1.34
C SER A 172 -22.83 15.38 0.22
N ARG A 173 -22.00 14.65 -0.52
CA ARG A 173 -21.24 15.11 -1.70
C ARG A 173 -21.59 14.26 -2.91
N LEU A 174 -21.66 14.91 -4.09
CA LEU A 174 -21.78 14.21 -5.36
C LEU A 174 -20.40 13.78 -5.83
N ILE A 175 -20.20 12.48 -6.02
CA ILE A 175 -19.00 11.94 -6.68
C ILE A 175 -19.42 11.14 -7.91
N SER A 176 -18.73 11.37 -9.02
CA SER A 176 -18.89 10.64 -10.28
C SER A 176 -17.74 9.68 -10.47
N TYR A 177 -18.04 8.38 -10.48
CA TYR A 177 -17.05 7.32 -10.66
C TYR A 177 -17.09 6.83 -12.12
N GLU A 178 -16.22 7.37 -12.96
CA GLU A 178 -16.17 7.06 -14.38
C GLU A 178 -15.07 6.02 -14.67
N ASN A 179 -15.40 4.74 -14.52
CA ASN A 179 -14.48 3.63 -14.81
C ASN A 179 -13.16 3.67 -14.01
N VAL A 180 -13.21 4.18 -12.79
CA VAL A 180 -12.06 4.35 -11.90
C VAL A 180 -11.62 3.02 -11.28
N ASN A 181 -10.34 2.90 -10.88
CA ASN A 181 -9.89 1.82 -10.02
C ASN A 181 -10.19 2.14 -8.55
N MET A 182 -10.01 1.15 -7.67
CA MET A 182 -10.36 1.31 -6.27
C MET A 182 -9.47 2.33 -5.53
N ILE A 183 -8.18 2.45 -5.86
CA ILE A 183 -7.30 3.48 -5.27
C ILE A 183 -7.73 4.88 -5.71
N ASP A 184 -8.03 5.06 -7.01
CA ASP A 184 -8.53 6.35 -7.51
C ASP A 184 -9.89 6.71 -6.89
N ALA A 185 -10.73 5.73 -6.58
CA ALA A 185 -11.98 5.97 -5.88
C ALA A 185 -11.76 6.50 -4.46
N LEU A 186 -10.79 5.94 -3.71
CA LEU A 186 -10.40 6.50 -2.39
C LEU A 186 -9.87 7.92 -2.50
N ASN A 187 -9.04 8.21 -3.52
CA ASN A 187 -8.52 9.56 -3.77
C ASN A 187 -9.66 10.54 -4.09
N GLN A 188 -10.63 10.15 -4.92
CA GLN A 188 -11.80 10.99 -5.24
C GLN A 188 -12.67 11.26 -4.00
N MET A 189 -12.86 10.25 -3.14
CA MET A 189 -13.56 10.43 -1.86
C MET A 189 -12.81 11.42 -0.97
N ALA A 190 -11.52 11.24 -0.77
CA ALA A 190 -10.69 12.12 0.05
C ALA A 190 -10.69 13.56 -0.47
N GLU A 191 -10.54 13.76 -1.79
CA GLU A 191 -10.61 15.08 -2.43
C GLU A 191 -11.98 15.73 -2.23
N SER A 192 -13.06 14.97 -2.44
CA SER A 192 -14.43 15.50 -2.32
C SER A 192 -14.81 15.88 -0.90
N PHE A 193 -14.30 15.18 0.11
CA PHE A 193 -14.55 15.43 1.53
C PHE A 193 -13.43 16.24 2.21
N GLU A 194 -12.46 16.73 1.43
CA GLU A 194 -11.34 17.57 1.90
C GLU A 194 -10.55 16.94 3.05
N CYS A 195 -10.28 15.65 2.94
CA CYS A 195 -9.57 14.85 3.93
C CYS A 195 -8.49 13.97 3.27
N GLU A 196 -7.80 13.19 4.08
CA GLU A 196 -6.79 12.23 3.66
C GLU A 196 -7.27 10.83 4.00
N TRP A 197 -6.67 9.81 3.35
CA TRP A 197 -6.92 8.43 3.70
C TRP A 197 -5.60 7.67 3.86
N TRP A 198 -5.62 6.65 4.74
CA TRP A 198 -4.54 5.69 4.92
C TRP A 198 -5.12 4.34 5.35
N VAL A 199 -4.29 3.30 5.32
CA VAL A 199 -4.69 1.95 5.71
C VAL A 199 -3.75 1.44 6.80
N GLU A 200 -4.33 1.02 7.91
CA GLU A 200 -3.64 0.34 8.99
C GLU A 200 -4.31 -1.01 9.23
N GLU A 201 -3.58 -2.09 8.99
CA GLU A 201 -4.13 -3.46 9.07
C GLU A 201 -5.45 -3.60 8.26
N GLU A 202 -6.55 -3.97 8.90
CA GLU A 202 -7.86 -4.08 8.22
C GLU A 202 -8.66 -2.77 8.20
N VAL A 203 -8.12 -1.66 8.70
CA VAL A 203 -8.85 -0.40 8.82
C VAL A 203 -8.44 0.59 7.75
N ILE A 204 -9.41 1.12 7.03
CA ILE A 204 -9.25 2.25 6.12
C ILE A 204 -9.71 3.49 6.88
N HIS A 205 -8.77 4.40 7.13
CA HIS A 205 -9.03 5.64 7.86
C HIS A 205 -9.27 6.79 6.90
N PHE A 206 -10.17 7.69 7.28
CA PHE A 206 -10.34 9.00 6.67
C PHE A 206 -10.27 10.06 7.75
N GLY A 207 -9.44 11.09 7.54
CA GLY A 207 -9.21 12.15 8.51
C GLY A 207 -8.15 13.12 8.02
N ARG A 208 -7.53 13.80 8.97
CA ARG A 208 -6.31 14.55 8.73
C ARG A 208 -5.17 13.82 9.41
N CYS A 209 -4.18 13.43 8.63
CA CYS A 209 -2.94 12.85 9.14
C CYS A 209 -2.06 14.00 9.67
N GLU A 210 -2.51 14.69 10.69
CA GLU A 210 -1.69 15.68 11.39
C GLU A 210 -0.79 14.90 12.36
N ASP A 211 0.45 14.70 11.96
CA ASP A 211 1.51 14.34 12.89
C ASP A 211 1.74 15.53 13.81
N GLY A 212 1.13 15.53 15.01
CA GLY A 212 1.43 16.39 16.14
C GLY A 212 2.09 17.76 15.87
N ASP A 213 2.49 18.45 16.92
CA ASP A 213 3.20 19.73 16.81
C ASP A 213 4.42 19.60 15.89
N PRO A 214 4.63 20.55 14.96
CA PRO A 214 5.76 20.53 14.06
C PRO A 214 7.06 20.44 14.87
N VAL A 215 7.81 19.36 14.67
CA VAL A 215 9.12 19.21 15.30
C VAL A 215 10.08 20.12 14.54
N ASP A 216 10.49 21.23 15.15
CA ASP A 216 11.57 22.05 14.62
C ASP A 216 12.87 21.26 14.67
N PHE A 217 13.36 20.86 13.51
CA PHE A 217 14.69 20.30 13.36
C PHE A 217 15.68 21.47 13.24
N GLU A 218 16.43 21.75 14.29
CA GLU A 218 17.67 22.52 14.17
C GLU A 218 18.70 21.68 13.44
N LEU A 219 19.23 22.22 12.34
CA LEU A 219 20.34 21.66 11.55
C LEU A 219 21.67 21.90 12.25
#